data_2a07bacba9e7143051d41a8e160b9a99
#
_entry.id   2a07bacba9e7143051d41a8e160b9a99
#
_cell.length_a   1.000
_cell.length_b   1.000
_cell.length_c   1.000
_cell.angle_alpha   90.00
_cell.angle_beta   90.00
_cell.angle_gamma   90.00
#
_symmetry.space_group_name_H-M   'P 1'
#
loop_
_entity.id
_entity.type
_entity.pdbx_description
1 polymer ?
#
loop_
_entity_poly.entity_id
_entity_poly.type
_entity_poly.pdbx_seq_one_letter_code
_entity_poly.pdbx_strand_id
1 'polypeptide(L)'
;HALPAAAQWSPVYGIVVDDYNADGNPDILLSGNEYSMNPYMGRMDASNGLLLQGDGTGNFTPRSILQSGIYLPGNAKALVQFPFAGSVGILASQNGAAMQFFQLKQNATVEAIPANTYAAILTLQNGKKRKAEFYYGSSFASQSARYLLKNTSVVTVDFQK
;
A
#
# COMPACT_ATOMS: atom_id res chain seq x y z
N HIS A 1 15.19 -8.67 -7.07
CA HIS A 1 14.80 -7.87 -8.23
C HIS A 1 14.83 -6.38 -7.85
N ALA A 2 15.25 -5.50 -8.78
CA ALA A 2 15.21 -4.07 -8.56
C ALA A 2 13.78 -3.55 -8.79
N LEU A 3 13.36 -2.57 -7.99
CA LEU A 3 12.11 -1.86 -8.25
C LEU A 3 12.24 -1.02 -9.54
N PRO A 4 11.14 -0.73 -10.23
CA PRO A 4 11.13 0.16 -11.40
C PRO A 4 11.76 1.53 -11.09
N ALA A 5 12.41 2.14 -12.08
CA ALA A 5 13.06 3.45 -11.94
C ALA A 5 12.13 4.53 -11.36
N ALA A 6 10.83 4.47 -11.69
CA ALA A 6 9.83 5.40 -11.16
C ALA A 6 9.76 5.42 -9.62
N ALA A 7 10.10 4.33 -8.94
CA ALA A 7 10.15 4.27 -7.48
C ALA A 7 11.39 4.98 -6.88
N GLN A 8 12.30 5.45 -7.73
CA GLN A 8 13.56 6.07 -7.32
C GLN A 8 13.64 7.56 -7.70
N TRP A 9 12.61 8.13 -8.34
CA TRP A 9 12.62 9.50 -8.81
C TRP A 9 12.51 10.55 -7.70
N SER A 10 12.02 10.15 -6.54
CA SER A 10 11.84 11.04 -5.39
C SER A 10 12.01 10.25 -4.08
N PRO A 11 12.36 10.91 -2.96
CA PRO A 11 12.39 10.24 -1.66
C PRO A 11 11.04 9.60 -1.34
N VAL A 12 11.05 8.36 -0.85
CA VAL A 12 9.86 7.64 -0.43
C VAL A 12 9.77 7.68 1.09
N TYR A 13 8.62 8.11 1.62
CA TYR A 13 8.34 8.20 3.05
C TYR A 13 7.19 7.29 3.49
N GLY A 14 6.15 7.18 2.67
CA GLY A 14 5.00 6.32 2.95
C GLY A 14 4.98 5.09 2.06
N ILE A 15 4.78 3.91 2.67
CA ILE A 15 4.67 2.62 1.98
C ILE A 15 3.51 1.86 2.61
N VAL A 16 2.58 1.42 1.79
CA VAL A 16 1.56 0.44 2.17
C VAL A 16 1.49 -0.68 1.14
N VAL A 17 1.23 -1.88 1.59
CA VAL A 17 1.25 -3.09 0.78
C VAL A 17 -0.04 -3.85 0.99
N ASP A 18 -0.74 -4.14 -0.10
CA ASP A 18 -1.90 -5.01 -0.12
C ASP A 18 -2.17 -5.50 -1.55
N ASP A 19 -3.14 -6.36 -1.74
CA ASP A 19 -3.59 -6.79 -3.06
C ASP A 19 -4.71 -5.85 -3.56
N TYR A 20 -4.31 -4.77 -4.24
CA TYR A 20 -5.24 -3.69 -4.65
C TYR A 20 -6.04 -4.01 -5.92
N ASN A 21 -5.67 -5.03 -6.68
CA ASN A 21 -6.34 -5.43 -7.92
C ASN A 21 -7.06 -6.79 -7.82
N ALA A 22 -6.98 -7.46 -6.67
CA ALA A 22 -7.57 -8.78 -6.38
C ALA A 22 -7.02 -9.91 -7.27
N ASP A 23 -5.76 -9.86 -7.66
CA ASP A 23 -5.10 -10.92 -8.43
C ASP A 23 -4.39 -11.96 -7.53
N GLY A 24 -4.37 -11.72 -6.22
CA GLY A 24 -3.75 -12.58 -5.20
C GLY A 24 -2.30 -12.23 -4.90
N ASN A 25 -1.69 -11.30 -5.63
CA ASN A 25 -0.31 -10.87 -5.41
C ASN A 25 -0.27 -9.54 -4.66
N PRO A 26 0.75 -9.30 -3.80
CA PRO A 26 0.92 -8.01 -3.14
C PRO A 26 1.32 -6.93 -4.14
N ASP A 27 0.62 -5.79 -4.06
CA ASP A 27 0.96 -4.53 -4.71
C ASP A 27 1.58 -3.57 -3.69
N ILE A 28 2.30 -2.56 -4.15
CA ILE A 28 2.93 -1.55 -3.30
C ILE A 28 2.42 -0.17 -3.69
N LEU A 29 1.88 0.58 -2.73
CA LEU A 29 1.60 2.01 -2.92
C LEU A 29 2.67 2.82 -2.18
N LEU A 30 3.29 3.75 -2.92
CA LEU A 30 4.35 4.63 -2.44
C LEU A 30 3.88 6.07 -2.41
N SER A 31 4.31 6.82 -1.39
CA SER A 31 4.23 8.28 -1.36
C SER A 31 5.56 8.89 -0.94
N GLY A 32 5.81 10.13 -1.37
CA GLY A 32 7.08 10.77 -1.07
C GLY A 32 7.10 12.25 -1.42
N ASN A 33 8.22 12.71 -1.82
CA ASN A 33 8.67 14.07 -2.09
C ASN A 33 9.31 14.77 -0.89
N GLU A 34 10.27 15.64 -1.20
CA GLU A 34 10.99 16.45 -0.19
C GLU A 34 11.13 17.89 -0.66
N TYR A 35 10.52 18.78 0.12
CA TYR A 35 10.52 20.23 -0.14
C TYR A 35 11.50 21.00 0.75
N SER A 36 12.00 20.37 1.83
CA SER A 36 12.88 21.00 2.81
C SER A 36 14.37 20.88 2.43
N MET A 37 14.66 20.90 1.12
CA MET A 37 16.02 20.86 0.60
C MET A 37 16.69 22.23 0.67
N ASN A 38 18.03 22.23 0.63
CA ASN A 38 18.78 23.46 0.47
C ASN A 38 18.28 24.23 -0.78
N PRO A 39 18.05 25.55 -0.69
CA PRO A 39 17.56 26.36 -1.82
C PRO A 39 18.32 26.18 -3.13
N TYR A 40 19.61 25.87 -3.07
CA TYR A 40 20.44 25.63 -4.27
C TYR A 40 20.14 24.28 -4.95
N MET A 41 19.55 23.32 -4.25
CA MET A 41 19.23 22.00 -4.80
C MET A 41 17.81 21.91 -5.34
N GLY A 42 16.94 22.85 -4.96
CA GLY A 42 15.53 22.82 -5.32
C GLY A 42 14.75 21.74 -4.58
N ARG A 43 13.54 21.45 -5.04
CA ARG A 43 12.65 20.42 -4.46
C ARG A 43 12.88 19.09 -5.16
N MET A 44 12.74 18.01 -4.39
CA MET A 44 12.65 16.66 -4.94
C MET A 44 11.15 16.28 -4.98
N ASP A 45 10.44 16.62 -6.06
CA ASP A 45 8.99 16.55 -6.19
C ASP A 45 8.51 15.79 -7.45
N ALA A 46 9.31 14.84 -7.90
CA ALA A 46 9.00 14.03 -9.07
C ALA A 46 7.91 12.96 -8.84
N SER A 47 7.48 12.73 -7.59
CA SER A 47 6.46 11.74 -7.26
C SER A 47 5.06 12.37 -7.20
N ASN A 48 4.08 11.70 -7.82
CA ASN A 48 2.65 12.00 -7.66
C ASN A 48 1.90 10.87 -6.95
N GLY A 49 2.62 10.10 -6.11
CA GLY A 49 2.16 8.80 -5.66
C GLY A 49 2.36 7.73 -6.74
N LEU A 50 2.72 6.53 -6.34
CA LEU A 50 3.05 5.46 -7.28
C LEU A 50 2.46 4.14 -6.81
N LEU A 51 1.54 3.57 -7.59
CA LEU A 51 1.10 2.20 -7.43
C LEU A 51 1.96 1.28 -8.28
N LEU A 52 2.58 0.31 -7.65
CA LEU A 52 3.37 -0.75 -8.25
C LEU A 52 2.58 -2.05 -8.16
N GLN A 53 2.15 -2.58 -9.29
CA GLN A 53 1.46 -3.87 -9.34
C GLN A 53 2.46 -5.01 -9.35
N GLY A 54 2.32 -5.93 -8.39
CA GLY A 54 3.16 -7.12 -8.25
C GLY A 54 2.67 -8.29 -9.08
N ASP A 55 3.60 -9.12 -9.57
CA ASP A 55 3.31 -10.37 -10.29
C ASP A 55 3.43 -11.63 -9.41
N GLY A 56 3.72 -11.45 -8.12
CA GLY A 56 3.96 -12.53 -7.16
C GLY A 56 5.32 -13.22 -7.28
N THR A 57 6.19 -12.78 -8.19
CA THR A 57 7.56 -13.30 -8.36
C THR A 57 8.64 -12.30 -7.94
N GLY A 58 8.21 -11.13 -7.42
CA GLY A 58 9.09 -10.04 -7.01
C GLY A 58 9.32 -8.99 -8.09
N ASN A 59 8.64 -9.08 -9.23
CA ASN A 59 8.63 -8.02 -10.23
C ASN A 59 7.42 -7.11 -10.03
N PHE A 60 7.61 -5.83 -10.30
CA PHE A 60 6.59 -4.81 -10.13
C PHE A 60 6.44 -3.95 -11.37
N THR A 61 5.20 -3.67 -11.75
CA THR A 61 4.86 -2.82 -12.90
C THR A 61 4.22 -1.52 -12.41
N PRO A 62 4.79 -0.33 -12.74
CA PRO A 62 4.18 0.95 -12.40
C PRO A 62 2.83 1.11 -13.09
N ARG A 63 1.83 1.58 -12.33
CA ARG A 63 0.51 1.96 -12.86
C ARG A 63 0.43 3.47 -13.01
N SER A 64 -0.13 3.92 -14.12
CA SER A 64 -0.38 5.33 -14.35
C SER A 64 -1.43 5.88 -13.38
N ILE A 65 -1.48 7.19 -13.20
CA ILE A 65 -2.50 7.87 -12.39
C ILE A 65 -3.92 7.50 -12.87
N LEU A 66 -4.14 7.41 -14.18
CA LEU A 66 -5.43 7.04 -14.75
C LEU A 66 -5.84 5.59 -14.42
N GLN A 67 -4.87 4.69 -14.28
CA GLN A 67 -5.12 3.29 -13.94
C GLN A 67 -5.31 3.08 -12.44
N SER A 68 -4.54 3.77 -11.62
CA SER A 68 -4.56 3.63 -10.16
C SER A 68 -5.59 4.53 -9.47
N GLY A 69 -5.92 5.67 -10.06
CA GLY A 69 -6.69 6.73 -9.41
C GLY A 69 -5.92 7.47 -8.31
N ILE A 70 -4.63 7.18 -8.11
CA ILE A 70 -3.80 7.79 -7.08
C ILE A 70 -3.13 9.04 -7.65
N TYR A 71 -3.38 10.19 -7.00
CA TYR A 71 -2.72 11.45 -7.32
C TYR A 71 -2.36 12.18 -6.04
N LEU A 72 -1.07 12.16 -5.69
CA LEU A 72 -0.45 12.72 -4.49
C LEU A 72 0.74 13.62 -4.87
N PRO A 73 0.49 14.80 -5.46
CA PRO A 73 1.56 15.65 -5.99
C PRO A 73 2.32 16.45 -4.93
N GLY A 74 1.82 16.49 -3.70
CA GLY A 74 2.37 17.32 -2.63
C GLY A 74 3.59 16.72 -1.94
N ASN A 75 4.04 17.38 -0.89
CA ASN A 75 5.09 16.90 0.01
C ASN A 75 4.55 15.78 0.92
N ALA A 76 4.19 14.64 0.30
CA ALA A 76 3.56 13.52 0.97
C ALA A 76 4.55 12.80 1.89
N LYS A 77 4.14 12.48 3.12
CA LYS A 77 5.02 11.87 4.12
C LYS A 77 4.54 10.50 4.57
N ALA A 78 3.34 10.38 5.11
CA ALA A 78 2.87 9.12 5.65
C ALA A 78 1.71 8.56 4.82
N LEU A 79 1.67 7.23 4.72
CA LEU A 79 0.52 6.48 4.24
C LEU A 79 0.05 5.56 5.34
N VAL A 80 -1.25 5.53 5.57
CA VAL A 80 -1.89 4.52 6.43
C VAL A 80 -3.08 3.93 5.72
N GLN A 81 -3.34 2.66 5.99
CA GLN A 81 -4.55 1.99 5.52
C GLN A 81 -5.35 1.43 6.70
N PHE A 82 -6.67 1.47 6.57
CA PHE A 82 -7.60 1.08 7.62
C PHE A 82 -8.93 0.63 7.05
N PRO A 83 -9.70 -0.19 7.80
CA PRO A 83 -11.05 -0.55 7.41
C PRO A 83 -11.96 0.68 7.28
N PHE A 84 -12.64 0.81 6.15
CA PHE A 84 -13.56 1.93 5.90
C PHE A 84 -14.73 1.49 5.01
N ALA A 85 -15.96 1.70 5.48
CA ALA A 85 -17.20 1.44 4.74
C ALA A 85 -17.26 0.06 4.04
N GLY A 86 -16.85 -1.00 4.75
CA GLY A 86 -16.83 -2.37 4.22
C GLY A 86 -15.68 -2.68 3.25
N SER A 87 -14.73 -1.75 3.09
CA SER A 87 -13.55 -1.89 2.25
C SER A 87 -12.34 -1.30 2.97
N VAL A 88 -11.35 -0.82 2.25
CA VAL A 88 -10.14 -0.19 2.75
C VAL A 88 -10.09 1.28 2.37
N GLY A 89 -9.86 2.12 3.37
CA GLY A 89 -9.46 3.51 3.21
C GLY A 89 -7.95 3.66 3.28
N ILE A 90 -7.39 4.54 2.46
CA ILE A 90 -5.99 4.93 2.47
C ILE A 90 -5.93 6.43 2.75
N LEU A 91 -5.23 6.83 3.80
CA LEU A 91 -5.02 8.23 4.15
C LEU A 91 -3.55 8.59 3.92
N ALA A 92 -3.32 9.66 3.20
CA ALA A 92 -2.01 10.22 2.94
C ALA A 92 -1.84 11.58 3.62
N SER A 93 -0.82 11.73 4.44
CA SER A 93 -0.45 13.03 4.99
C SER A 93 0.44 13.81 4.02
N GLN A 94 0.31 15.13 4.05
CA GLN A 94 1.17 16.04 3.29
C GLN A 94 1.66 17.14 4.22
N ASN A 95 2.95 17.49 4.11
CA ASN A 95 3.49 18.61 4.85
C ASN A 95 3.07 19.94 4.17
N GLY A 96 2.37 20.78 4.92
CA GLY A 96 1.87 22.07 4.43
C GLY A 96 0.65 21.99 3.50
N ALA A 97 -0.04 20.85 3.42
CA ALA A 97 -1.26 20.70 2.64
C ALA A 97 -2.27 19.77 3.34
N ALA A 98 -3.51 19.76 2.86
CA ALA A 98 -4.55 18.89 3.39
C ALA A 98 -4.21 17.40 3.19
N MET A 99 -4.61 16.57 4.13
CA MET A 99 -4.56 15.12 3.96
C MET A 99 -5.45 14.69 2.80
N GLN A 100 -5.03 13.66 2.09
CA GLN A 100 -5.80 13.06 1.01
C GLN A 100 -6.31 11.69 1.41
N PHE A 101 -7.55 11.40 1.04
CA PHE A 101 -8.21 10.14 1.31
C PHE A 101 -8.56 9.44 0.00
N PHE A 102 -8.24 8.16 -0.08
CA PHE A 102 -8.61 7.26 -1.17
C PHE A 102 -9.38 6.07 -0.61
N GLN A 103 -10.38 5.63 -1.33
CA GLN A 103 -11.11 4.42 -1.01
C GLN A 103 -10.90 3.36 -2.08
N LEU A 104 -10.55 2.16 -1.66
CA LEU A 104 -10.41 1.02 -2.56
C LEU A 104 -11.77 0.62 -3.11
N LYS A 105 -11.88 0.52 -4.44
CA LYS A 105 -13.12 0.21 -5.16
C LYS A 105 -13.20 -1.27 -5.58
N GLN A 106 -12.72 -2.19 -4.78
CA GLN A 106 -12.85 -3.61 -5.09
C GLN A 106 -13.86 -4.29 -4.17
N ASN A 107 -14.43 -5.41 -4.62
CA ASN A 107 -15.24 -6.27 -3.77
C ASN A 107 -14.33 -7.05 -2.84
N ALA A 108 -14.27 -6.61 -1.61
CA ALA A 108 -13.45 -7.23 -0.57
C ALA A 108 -14.16 -7.10 0.78
N THR A 109 -13.84 -7.99 1.69
CA THR A 109 -14.26 -7.90 3.08
C THR A 109 -13.05 -7.69 3.95
N VAL A 110 -13.23 -6.94 5.01
CA VAL A 110 -12.20 -6.71 6.02
C VAL A 110 -12.43 -7.67 7.17
N GLU A 111 -11.47 -8.55 7.42
CA GLU A 111 -11.52 -9.51 8.51
C GLU A 111 -10.63 -9.05 9.66
N ALA A 112 -11.17 -9.05 10.88
CA ALA A 112 -10.43 -8.71 12.08
C ALA A 112 -9.40 -9.81 12.38
N ILE A 113 -8.18 -9.41 12.69
CA ILE A 113 -7.11 -10.35 13.06
C ILE A 113 -7.30 -10.77 14.52
N PRO A 114 -7.40 -12.08 14.82
CA PRO A 114 -7.50 -12.56 16.20
C PRO A 114 -6.31 -12.10 17.06
N ALA A 115 -6.53 -12.00 18.37
CA ALA A 115 -5.45 -11.67 19.30
C ALA A 115 -4.31 -12.71 19.23
N ASN A 116 -3.07 -12.25 19.42
CA ASN A 116 -1.86 -13.07 19.38
C ASN A 116 -1.59 -13.76 18.02
N THR A 117 -2.18 -13.25 16.94
CA THR A 117 -1.92 -13.72 15.58
C THR A 117 -0.82 -12.88 14.94
N TYR A 118 0.21 -13.52 14.41
CA TYR A 118 1.33 -12.83 13.74
C TYR A 118 1.34 -13.03 12.23
N ALA A 119 0.63 -14.06 11.73
CA ALA A 119 0.55 -14.33 10.29
C ALA A 119 -0.74 -15.07 9.94
N ALA A 120 -1.04 -15.16 8.65
CA ALA A 120 -2.03 -16.08 8.10
C ALA A 120 -1.51 -16.72 6.82
N ILE A 121 -1.91 -17.96 6.55
CA ILE A 121 -1.73 -18.60 5.25
C ILE A 121 -3.02 -18.46 4.46
N LEU A 122 -2.94 -17.74 3.36
CA LEU A 122 -4.04 -17.52 2.43
C LEU A 122 -3.97 -18.57 1.32
N THR A 123 -5.04 -19.28 1.08
CA THR A 123 -5.17 -20.12 -0.11
C THR A 123 -5.94 -19.35 -1.16
N LEU A 124 -5.33 -19.19 -2.32
CA LEU A 124 -5.88 -18.42 -3.44
C LEU A 124 -6.71 -19.31 -4.38
N GLN A 125 -7.59 -18.70 -5.19
CA GLN A 125 -8.43 -19.41 -6.17
C GLN A 125 -7.62 -20.27 -7.15
N ASN A 126 -6.39 -19.88 -7.48
CA ASN A 126 -5.49 -20.63 -8.33
C ASN A 126 -4.76 -21.79 -7.61
N GLY A 127 -5.11 -22.08 -6.36
CA GLY A 127 -4.49 -23.10 -5.52
C GLY A 127 -3.16 -22.73 -4.90
N LYS A 128 -2.57 -21.58 -5.24
CA LYS A 128 -1.34 -21.07 -4.61
C LYS A 128 -1.61 -20.68 -3.16
N LYS A 129 -0.57 -20.76 -2.34
CA LYS A 129 -0.59 -20.27 -0.96
C LYS A 129 0.29 -19.04 -0.83
N ARG A 130 -0.21 -18.04 -0.09
CA ARG A 130 0.53 -16.82 0.25
C ARG A 130 0.50 -16.63 1.76
N LYS A 131 1.65 -16.29 2.37
CA LYS A 131 1.73 -15.85 3.76
C LYS A 131 1.42 -14.36 3.83
N ALA A 132 0.51 -13.97 4.71
CA ALA A 132 0.29 -12.59 5.13
C ALA A 132 0.84 -12.44 6.55
N GLU A 133 1.65 -11.42 6.81
CA GLU A 133 2.23 -11.13 8.12
C GLU A 133 1.59 -9.87 8.70
N PHE A 134 1.40 -9.85 10.02
CA PHE A 134 0.68 -8.79 10.74
C PHE A 134 1.60 -8.11 11.74
N TYR A 135 2.07 -6.93 11.39
CA TYR A 135 2.98 -6.14 12.21
C TYR A 135 2.23 -5.11 13.07
N TYR A 136 2.87 -4.70 14.19
CA TYR A 136 2.40 -3.59 15.02
C TYR A 136 2.97 -2.23 14.58
N GLY A 137 4.00 -2.20 13.76
CA GLY A 137 4.56 -1.02 13.13
C GLY A 137 4.68 -1.26 11.65
N SER A 138 4.17 -0.38 10.80
CA SER A 138 4.06 -0.66 9.38
C SER A 138 4.77 0.31 8.45
N SER A 139 5.11 1.52 8.90
CA SER A 139 5.76 2.52 8.04
C SER A 139 6.42 3.63 8.84
N PHE A 140 7.24 4.44 8.18
CA PHE A 140 7.87 5.63 8.78
C PHE A 140 6.78 6.65 9.17
N ALA A 141 6.84 7.10 10.43
CA ALA A 141 5.92 8.08 11.01
C ALA A 141 4.42 7.74 10.87
N SER A 142 4.07 6.48 10.64
CA SER A 142 2.69 6.04 10.50
C SER A 142 2.51 4.58 10.89
N GLN A 143 1.27 4.21 11.21
CA GLN A 143 0.88 2.84 11.50
C GLN A 143 -0.49 2.56 10.89
N SER A 144 -0.55 1.60 9.99
CA SER A 144 -1.82 1.09 9.46
C SER A 144 -2.56 0.25 10.50
N ALA A 145 -3.88 0.17 10.36
CA ALA A 145 -4.67 -0.74 11.18
C ALA A 145 -4.31 -2.21 10.88
N ARG A 146 -4.43 -3.07 11.89
CA ARG A 146 -4.22 -4.52 11.75
C ARG A 146 -5.53 -5.16 11.31
N TYR A 147 -5.60 -5.57 10.06
CA TYR A 147 -6.72 -6.30 9.46
C TYR A 147 -6.20 -7.19 8.33
N LEU A 148 -7.03 -8.10 7.87
CA LEU A 148 -6.82 -8.85 6.65
C LEU A 148 -7.83 -8.40 5.60
N LEU A 149 -7.34 -7.98 4.44
CA LEU A 149 -8.17 -7.75 3.28
C LEU A 149 -8.42 -9.08 2.56
N LYS A 150 -9.66 -9.55 2.63
CA LYS A 150 -10.10 -10.75 1.95
C LYS A 150 -10.88 -10.34 0.70
N ASN A 151 -10.21 -10.31 -0.42
CA ASN A 151 -10.80 -10.04 -1.73
C ASN A 151 -11.22 -11.34 -2.43
N THR A 152 -11.70 -11.23 -3.66
CA THR A 152 -12.20 -12.38 -4.44
C THR A 152 -11.14 -13.42 -4.77
N SER A 153 -9.85 -13.09 -4.69
CA SER A 153 -8.78 -14.06 -4.95
C SER A 153 -8.57 -15.06 -3.80
N VAL A 154 -9.03 -14.74 -2.58
CA VAL A 154 -8.78 -15.53 -1.36
C VAL A 154 -9.93 -16.49 -1.09
N VAL A 155 -9.65 -17.79 -1.04
CA VAL A 155 -10.61 -18.85 -0.75
C VAL A 155 -10.65 -19.17 0.74
N THR A 156 -9.49 -19.43 1.37
CA THR A 156 -9.40 -19.75 2.80
C THR A 156 -8.30 -18.96 3.48
N VAL A 157 -8.49 -18.74 4.78
CA VAL A 157 -7.55 -18.08 5.68
C VAL A 157 -7.26 -18.99 6.85
N ASP A 158 -5.99 -19.28 7.10
CA ASP A 158 -5.52 -20.06 8.24
C ASP A 158 -4.60 -19.20 9.10
N PHE A 159 -5.12 -18.72 10.24
CA PHE A 159 -4.39 -17.83 11.15
C PHE A 159 -3.35 -18.59 11.97
N GLN A 160 -2.14 -18.05 12.02
CA GLN A 160 -0.99 -18.57 12.76
C GLN A 160 -0.78 -17.77 14.05
N LYS A 161 -0.69 -18.47 15.19
CA LYS A 161 -0.46 -17.93 16.54
C LYS A 161 0.97 -18.17 16.98
#